data_3d3e63a20864c490a078a9f59ca99d9a
#
_entry.id   3d3e63a20864c490a078a9f59ca99d9a
#
_cell.length_a   1.000
_cell.length_b   1.000
_cell.length_c   1.000
_cell.angle_alpha   90.00
_cell.angle_beta   90.00
_cell.angle_gamma   90.00
#
_symmetry.space_group_name_H-M   'P 1'
#
loop_
_entity.id
_entity.type
_entity.pdbx_description
1 polymer ?
#
loop_
_entity_poly.entity_id
_entity_poly.type
_entity_poly.pdbx_seq_one_letter_code
_entity_poly.pdbx_strand_id
1 'polypeptide(L)'
;MPDYSYNKDYPFAAFITNLGKYNEGELAREWVKFPTTAEEMKEVFKRIGIGQKDDFGNPYEEWFITDYDCYVDGLYDKLGEYESLDELNYLASKLEEMSDSEYAQFQAGMEMGDHCGSLQEIINLTENLDCYEIYPDIEDYDDLGRYYFEELDAMQVPEHLKNYIDYEAYGRDVAMDENGSFTDQGYVWDTGSSFHEFYDGERGSIPDEYRVMSFQDDLPEEEKSEWAMDIAFDLDEFFRQHDPQ
;
A
#
# COMPACT_ATOMS: atom_id res chain seq x y z
N MET A 1 4.39 -14.06 -9.97
CA MET A 1 4.11 -12.60 -9.98
C MET A 1 2.62 -12.42 -10.12
N PRO A 2 1.99 -11.66 -9.25
CA PRO A 2 0.57 -11.33 -9.39
C PRO A 2 0.28 -10.68 -10.75
N ASP A 3 -0.91 -10.92 -11.27
CA ASP A 3 -1.40 -10.24 -12.47
C ASP A 3 -2.05 -8.91 -12.03
N TYR A 4 -1.25 -7.86 -11.95
CA TYR A 4 -1.75 -6.53 -11.60
C TYR A 4 -2.73 -6.03 -12.67
N SER A 5 -3.67 -5.16 -12.28
CA SER A 5 -4.58 -4.54 -13.23
C SER A 5 -3.80 -3.95 -14.40
N TYR A 6 -4.27 -4.18 -15.63
CA TYR A 6 -3.59 -3.83 -16.89
C TYR A 6 -2.33 -4.65 -17.27
N ASN A 7 -2.09 -5.85 -16.71
CA ASN A 7 -0.96 -6.73 -17.04
C ASN A 7 0.40 -6.00 -16.96
N LYS A 8 0.66 -5.31 -15.87
CA LYS A 8 1.96 -4.69 -15.62
C LYS A 8 2.88 -5.63 -14.86
N ASP A 9 4.17 -5.45 -15.10
CA ASP A 9 5.25 -6.18 -14.46
C ASP A 9 5.79 -5.50 -13.19
N TYR A 10 5.03 -4.53 -12.66
CA TYR A 10 5.33 -3.83 -11.40
C TYR A 10 4.03 -3.32 -10.77
N PRO A 11 3.91 -3.27 -9.43
CA PRO A 11 2.69 -2.85 -8.75
C PRO A 11 2.39 -1.35 -8.91
N PHE A 12 3.42 -0.51 -8.87
CA PHE A 12 3.27 0.94 -9.03
C PHE A 12 4.59 1.61 -9.40
N ALA A 13 4.50 2.85 -9.90
CA ALA A 13 5.61 3.76 -10.09
C ALA A 13 5.30 5.10 -9.41
N ALA A 14 6.33 5.80 -8.91
CA ALA A 14 6.22 7.14 -8.34
C ALA A 14 6.92 8.18 -9.23
N PHE A 15 6.32 9.37 -9.34
CA PHE A 15 6.91 10.48 -10.07
C PHE A 15 7.67 11.38 -9.12
N ILE A 16 8.96 11.12 -8.95
CA ILE A 16 9.85 11.80 -8.01
C ILE A 16 10.31 13.12 -8.61
N THR A 17 10.10 14.21 -7.88
CA THR A 17 10.36 15.59 -8.33
C THR A 17 11.34 16.27 -7.37
N ASN A 18 12.32 16.97 -7.92
CA ASN A 18 13.22 17.84 -7.14
C ASN A 18 12.45 19.07 -6.68
N LEU A 19 12.28 19.24 -5.36
CA LEU A 19 11.48 20.30 -4.77
C LEU A 19 12.11 21.69 -4.98
N GLY A 20 13.42 21.82 -4.81
CA GLY A 20 14.13 23.09 -5.00
C GLY A 20 13.97 23.59 -6.43
N LYS A 21 14.24 22.76 -7.43
CA LYS A 21 14.06 23.11 -8.85
C LYS A 21 12.60 23.38 -9.21
N TYR A 22 11.67 22.64 -8.62
CA TYR A 22 10.24 22.89 -8.80
C TYR A 22 9.84 24.29 -8.32
N ASN A 23 10.36 24.74 -7.16
CA ASN A 23 10.13 26.07 -6.62
C ASN A 23 10.75 27.19 -7.49
N GLU A 24 11.81 26.89 -8.24
CA GLU A 24 12.43 27.77 -9.22
C GLU A 24 11.71 27.78 -10.58
N GLY A 25 10.71 26.93 -10.76
CA GLY A 25 9.93 26.78 -11.99
C GLY A 25 10.54 25.80 -12.99
N GLU A 26 11.55 25.02 -12.58
CA GLU A 26 12.13 23.94 -13.38
C GLU A 26 11.45 22.60 -13.08
N LEU A 27 11.17 21.80 -14.11
CA LEU A 27 10.52 20.49 -13.97
C LEU A 27 11.56 19.36 -14.02
N ALA A 28 12.39 19.23 -12.98
CA ALA A 28 13.35 18.16 -12.82
C ALA A 28 12.71 16.98 -12.06
N ARG A 29 12.21 16.01 -12.80
CA ARG A 29 11.41 14.89 -12.26
C ARG A 29 11.51 13.65 -13.14
N GLU A 30 11.28 12.46 -12.57
CA GLU A 30 11.37 11.19 -13.28
C GLU A 30 10.43 10.14 -12.68
N TRP A 31 9.86 9.28 -13.53
CA TRP A 31 9.12 8.10 -13.11
C TRP A 31 10.06 6.98 -12.65
N VAL A 32 9.83 6.48 -11.46
CA VAL A 32 10.54 5.34 -10.89
C VAL A 32 9.56 4.21 -10.63
N LYS A 33 9.79 3.06 -11.25
CA LYS A 33 9.04 1.83 -11.02
C LYS A 33 9.52 1.18 -9.72
N PHE A 34 8.61 0.66 -8.94
CA PHE A 34 8.91 -0.13 -7.75
C PHE A 34 8.49 -1.59 -7.96
N PRO A 35 9.28 -2.59 -7.44
CA PRO A 35 10.55 -2.39 -6.73
C PRO A 35 11.69 -1.96 -7.65
N THR A 36 12.68 -1.29 -7.06
CA THR A 36 13.89 -0.80 -7.72
C THR A 36 15.14 -1.10 -6.87
N THR A 37 16.32 -0.69 -7.35
CA THR A 37 17.58 -0.85 -6.62
C THR A 37 18.11 0.48 -6.11
N ALA A 38 18.99 0.43 -5.09
CA ALA A 38 19.68 1.62 -4.57
C ALA A 38 20.54 2.30 -5.64
N GLU A 39 21.15 1.53 -6.54
CA GLU A 39 21.95 2.05 -7.66
C GLU A 39 21.08 2.84 -8.64
N GLU A 40 19.92 2.28 -9.03
CA GLU A 40 19.01 2.99 -9.94
C GLU A 40 18.44 4.24 -9.28
N MET A 41 18.02 4.16 -8.00
CA MET A 41 17.53 5.32 -7.27
C MET A 41 18.58 6.43 -7.20
N LYS A 42 19.85 6.09 -6.95
CA LYS A 42 20.97 7.03 -6.96
C LYS A 42 21.16 7.70 -8.32
N GLU A 43 21.03 6.94 -9.42
CA GLU A 43 21.12 7.51 -10.77
C GLU A 43 19.91 8.39 -11.11
N VAL A 44 18.70 8.05 -10.65
CA VAL A 44 17.51 8.92 -10.75
C VAL A 44 17.77 10.25 -10.06
N PHE A 45 18.25 10.24 -8.82
CA PHE A 45 18.55 11.44 -8.05
C PHE A 45 19.56 12.35 -8.74
N LYS A 46 20.60 11.77 -9.36
CA LYS A 46 21.54 12.54 -10.19
C LYS A 46 20.86 13.17 -11.41
N ARG A 47 19.97 12.43 -12.11
CA ARG A 47 19.28 12.92 -13.30
C ARG A 47 18.32 14.06 -12.99
N ILE A 48 17.60 13.98 -11.86
CA ILE A 48 16.72 15.06 -11.41
C ILE A 48 17.47 16.19 -10.66
N GLY A 49 18.77 16.03 -10.44
CA GLY A 49 19.66 17.07 -9.90
C GLY A 49 19.70 17.17 -8.39
N ILE A 50 19.26 16.14 -7.65
CA ILE A 50 19.44 16.06 -6.20
C ILE A 50 20.96 15.98 -5.90
N GLY A 51 21.43 16.76 -4.91
CA GLY A 51 22.86 16.91 -4.56
C GLY A 51 23.62 17.90 -5.44
N GLN A 52 23.04 18.45 -6.52
CA GLN A 52 23.61 19.54 -7.29
C GLN A 52 23.39 20.86 -6.55
N LYS A 53 24.17 21.89 -6.88
CA LYS A 53 24.06 23.21 -6.24
C LYS A 53 23.35 24.20 -7.15
N ASP A 54 22.56 25.07 -6.53
CA ASP A 54 21.95 26.24 -7.16
C ASP A 54 23.03 27.31 -7.53
N ASP A 55 22.57 28.40 -8.15
CA ASP A 55 23.45 29.54 -8.54
C ASP A 55 24.09 30.24 -7.30
N PHE A 56 23.59 30.03 -6.12
CA PHE A 56 24.08 30.60 -4.86
C PHE A 56 25.01 29.64 -4.08
N GLY A 57 25.13 28.38 -4.55
CA GLY A 57 25.95 27.35 -3.97
C GLY A 57 25.26 26.47 -2.95
N ASN A 58 23.92 26.58 -2.75
CA ASN A 58 23.12 25.73 -1.90
C ASN A 58 22.82 24.41 -2.64
N PRO A 59 22.92 23.25 -1.98
CA PRO A 59 22.57 21.98 -2.61
C PRO A 59 21.03 21.82 -2.73
N TYR A 60 20.58 21.14 -3.79
CA TYR A 60 19.21 20.64 -3.90
C TYR A 60 19.12 19.30 -3.16
N GLU A 61 18.51 19.28 -2.01
CA GLU A 61 18.46 18.10 -1.12
C GLU A 61 17.07 17.50 -1.03
N GLU A 62 16.04 18.31 -1.25
CA GLU A 62 14.65 17.95 -1.05
C GLU A 62 14.00 17.40 -2.32
N TRP A 63 13.14 16.41 -2.11
CA TRP A 63 12.33 15.81 -3.16
C TRP A 63 10.93 15.49 -2.61
N PHE A 64 9.99 15.32 -3.51
CA PHE A 64 8.64 14.89 -3.18
C PHE A 64 8.05 14.09 -4.33
N ILE A 65 6.96 13.37 -4.08
CA ILE A 65 6.26 12.57 -5.08
C ILE A 65 5.06 13.38 -5.56
N THR A 66 5.05 13.69 -6.85
CA THR A 66 3.99 14.50 -7.45
C THR A 66 2.87 13.69 -8.06
N ASP A 67 3.07 12.40 -8.29
CA ASP A 67 2.07 11.52 -8.88
C ASP A 67 2.47 10.05 -8.70
N TYR A 68 1.50 9.14 -8.80
CA TYR A 68 1.69 7.70 -8.82
C TYR A 68 1.00 7.08 -10.04
N ASP A 69 1.66 6.13 -10.70
CA ASP A 69 1.06 5.22 -11.68
C ASP A 69 0.87 3.87 -10.96
N CYS A 70 -0.32 3.65 -10.39
CA CYS A 70 -0.59 2.55 -9.47
C CYS A 70 -1.55 1.54 -10.11
N TYR A 71 -1.18 0.26 -10.05
CA TYR A 71 -1.93 -0.87 -10.60
C TYR A 71 -2.47 -1.81 -9.52
N VAL A 72 -2.35 -1.42 -8.26
CA VAL A 72 -2.91 -2.10 -7.09
C VAL A 72 -4.18 -1.36 -6.67
N ASP A 73 -5.32 -2.03 -6.77
CA ASP A 73 -6.60 -1.40 -6.51
C ASP A 73 -6.69 -0.88 -5.06
N GLY A 74 -7.21 0.33 -4.90
CA GLY A 74 -7.33 1.00 -3.60
C GLY A 74 -6.04 1.58 -3.02
N LEU A 75 -4.85 1.23 -3.56
CA LEU A 75 -3.58 1.70 -2.99
C LEU A 75 -3.29 3.18 -3.33
N TYR A 76 -3.66 3.65 -4.53
CA TYR A 76 -3.38 5.03 -4.97
C TYR A 76 -3.84 6.08 -3.95
N ASP A 77 -5.05 5.93 -3.42
CA ASP A 77 -5.67 6.88 -2.48
C ASP A 77 -5.04 6.84 -1.07
N LYS A 78 -4.14 5.90 -0.83
CA LYS A 78 -3.44 5.71 0.45
C LYS A 78 -2.02 6.25 0.44
N LEU A 79 -1.48 6.56 -0.75
CA LEU A 79 -0.11 7.03 -0.92
C LEU A 79 -0.05 8.56 -0.90
N GLY A 80 0.88 9.10 -0.11
CA GLY A 80 1.12 10.53 0.07
C GLY A 80 2.29 11.08 -0.78
N GLU A 81 2.44 12.40 -0.75
CA GLU A 81 3.52 13.10 -1.49
C GLU A 81 4.90 12.89 -0.86
N TYR A 82 4.96 12.52 0.42
CA TYR A 82 6.20 12.42 1.22
C TYR A 82 6.44 11.02 1.77
N GLU A 83 5.96 9.99 1.07
CA GLU A 83 6.18 8.61 1.49
C GLU A 83 7.65 8.21 1.44
N SER A 84 8.08 7.38 2.38
CA SER A 84 9.44 6.83 2.41
C SER A 84 9.68 5.95 1.17
N LEU A 85 10.71 6.27 0.38
CA LEU A 85 11.08 5.47 -0.79
C LEU A 85 11.55 4.06 -0.39
N ASP A 86 12.13 3.89 0.79
CA ASP A 86 12.51 2.58 1.31
C ASP A 86 11.27 1.74 1.66
N GLU A 87 10.24 2.34 2.26
CA GLU A 87 8.96 1.66 2.54
C GLU A 87 8.19 1.34 1.27
N LEU A 88 8.12 2.27 0.31
CA LEU A 88 7.52 2.01 -1.00
C LEU A 88 8.19 0.83 -1.70
N ASN A 89 9.52 0.79 -1.65
CA ASN A 89 10.27 -0.31 -2.25
C ASN A 89 10.03 -1.63 -1.53
N TYR A 90 9.96 -1.60 -0.21
CA TYR A 90 9.68 -2.78 0.61
C TYR A 90 8.28 -3.32 0.35
N LEU A 91 7.26 -2.46 0.33
CA LEU A 91 5.89 -2.87 -0.04
C LEU A 91 5.84 -3.48 -1.44
N ALA A 92 6.43 -2.80 -2.43
CA ALA A 92 6.43 -3.29 -3.81
C ALA A 92 7.12 -4.66 -3.94
N SER A 93 8.22 -4.88 -3.22
CA SER A 93 8.93 -6.16 -3.20
C SER A 93 8.08 -7.27 -2.61
N LYS A 94 7.36 -7.01 -1.50
CA LYS A 94 6.42 -7.96 -0.92
C LYS A 94 5.28 -8.33 -1.87
N LEU A 95 4.71 -7.33 -2.54
CA LEU A 95 3.64 -7.55 -3.53
C LEU A 95 4.13 -8.37 -4.73
N GLU A 96 5.37 -8.16 -5.19
CA GLU A 96 5.96 -8.92 -6.30
C GLU A 96 6.21 -10.40 -5.95
N GLU A 97 6.49 -10.69 -4.68
CA GLU A 97 6.75 -12.05 -4.19
C GLU A 97 5.46 -12.85 -3.94
N MET A 98 4.29 -12.22 -3.88
CA MET A 98 3.01 -12.89 -3.65
C MET A 98 2.64 -13.83 -4.79
N SER A 99 2.01 -14.93 -4.44
CA SER A 99 1.22 -15.76 -5.36
C SER A 99 -0.10 -15.05 -5.71
N ASP A 100 -0.78 -15.48 -6.77
CA ASP A 100 -2.08 -14.93 -7.17
C ASP A 100 -3.13 -15.03 -6.03
N SER A 101 -3.07 -16.09 -5.24
CA SER A 101 -3.96 -16.30 -4.10
C SER A 101 -3.68 -15.34 -2.94
N GLU A 102 -2.40 -15.12 -2.61
CA GLU A 102 -2.00 -14.18 -1.56
C GLU A 102 -2.32 -12.74 -1.99
N TYR A 103 -2.10 -12.41 -3.26
CA TYR A 103 -2.47 -11.10 -3.79
C TYR A 103 -3.97 -10.85 -3.74
N ALA A 104 -4.81 -11.85 -4.04
CA ALA A 104 -6.26 -11.74 -3.89
C ALA A 104 -6.67 -11.50 -2.42
N GLN A 105 -6.04 -12.19 -1.45
CA GLN A 105 -6.27 -11.94 -0.02
C GLN A 105 -5.82 -10.53 0.40
N PHE A 106 -4.67 -10.07 -0.09
CA PHE A 106 -4.21 -8.70 0.13
C PHE A 106 -5.22 -7.67 -0.40
N GLN A 107 -5.71 -7.84 -1.64
CA GLN A 107 -6.72 -6.97 -2.24
C GLN A 107 -8.01 -6.97 -1.43
N ALA A 108 -8.47 -8.13 -1.00
CA ALA A 108 -9.63 -8.26 -0.14
C ALA A 108 -9.46 -7.50 1.19
N GLY A 109 -8.30 -7.62 1.84
CA GLY A 109 -7.98 -6.85 3.05
C GLY A 109 -7.96 -5.34 2.81
N MET A 110 -7.42 -4.88 1.66
CA MET A 110 -7.45 -3.48 1.25
C MET A 110 -8.89 -2.96 1.07
N GLU A 111 -9.77 -3.76 0.46
CA GLU A 111 -11.18 -3.40 0.25
C GLU A 111 -12.00 -3.42 1.55
N MET A 112 -11.71 -4.33 2.49
CA MET A 112 -12.29 -4.32 3.83
C MET A 112 -11.99 -3.02 4.57
N GLY A 113 -10.84 -2.41 4.30
CA GLY A 113 -10.48 -1.09 4.78
C GLY A 113 -9.86 -1.05 6.17
N ASP A 114 -9.74 -2.18 6.84
CA ASP A 114 -9.03 -2.31 8.09
C ASP A 114 -7.52 -2.42 7.84
N HIS A 115 -6.70 -1.88 8.74
CA HIS A 115 -5.23 -1.96 8.65
C HIS A 115 -4.62 -1.45 7.33
N CYS A 116 -5.19 -0.40 6.77
CA CYS A 116 -4.72 0.24 5.53
C CYS A 116 -4.71 1.79 5.61
N GLY A 117 -4.61 2.35 6.83
CA GLY A 117 -4.59 3.80 7.06
C GLY A 117 -3.21 4.45 6.90
N SER A 118 -2.14 3.65 6.83
CA SER A 118 -0.76 4.11 6.64
C SER A 118 0.03 3.10 5.82
N LEU A 119 1.17 3.51 5.27
CA LEU A 119 2.09 2.62 4.54
C LEU A 119 2.61 1.49 5.45
N GLN A 120 2.89 1.79 6.72
CA GLN A 120 3.24 0.80 7.74
C GLN A 120 2.15 -0.28 7.90
N GLU A 121 0.89 0.13 8.02
CA GLU A 121 -0.23 -0.82 8.15
C GLU A 121 -0.38 -1.68 6.90
N ILE A 122 -0.25 -1.09 5.70
CA ILE A 122 -0.34 -1.81 4.43
C ILE A 122 0.83 -2.81 4.28
N ILE A 123 2.05 -2.46 4.70
CA ILE A 123 3.18 -3.40 4.76
C ILE A 123 2.85 -4.56 5.71
N ASN A 124 2.30 -4.26 6.90
CA ASN A 124 1.90 -5.30 7.84
C ASN A 124 0.75 -6.17 7.30
N LEU A 125 -0.18 -5.61 6.54
CA LEU A 125 -1.25 -6.37 5.91
C LEU A 125 -0.70 -7.49 5.01
N THR A 126 0.42 -7.28 4.32
CA THR A 126 1.07 -8.32 3.50
C THR A 126 1.50 -9.56 4.27
N GLU A 127 1.68 -9.46 5.59
CA GLU A 127 2.10 -10.54 6.49
C GLU A 127 0.92 -11.11 7.32
N ASN A 128 -0.28 -10.53 7.20
CA ASN A 128 -1.48 -10.89 7.97
C ASN A 128 -2.63 -11.32 7.05
N LEU A 129 -2.31 -11.99 5.95
CA LEU A 129 -3.32 -12.42 4.97
C LEU A 129 -4.30 -13.43 5.54
N ASP A 130 -3.90 -14.21 6.56
CA ASP A 130 -4.73 -15.16 7.28
C ASP A 130 -5.85 -14.50 8.12
N CYS A 131 -5.81 -13.19 8.30
CA CYS A 131 -6.91 -12.43 8.87
C CYS A 131 -8.15 -12.39 7.96
N TYR A 132 -8.00 -12.68 6.67
CA TYR A 132 -9.08 -12.60 5.67
C TYR A 132 -9.24 -13.92 4.94
N GLU A 133 -10.47 -14.41 4.85
CA GLU A 133 -10.84 -15.56 4.03
C GLU A 133 -11.79 -15.12 2.92
N ILE A 134 -11.56 -15.64 1.70
CA ILE A 134 -12.29 -15.26 0.49
C ILE A 134 -13.08 -16.46 -0.01
N TYR A 135 -14.34 -16.22 -0.34
CA TYR A 135 -15.20 -17.13 -1.09
C TYR A 135 -15.51 -16.52 -2.46
N PRO A 136 -14.70 -16.85 -3.49
CA PRO A 136 -14.77 -16.15 -4.79
C PRO A 136 -16.05 -16.46 -5.60
N ASP A 137 -16.72 -17.56 -5.28
CA ASP A 137 -17.95 -17.98 -5.95
C ASP A 137 -19.23 -17.46 -5.28
N ILE A 138 -19.10 -16.63 -4.22
CA ILE A 138 -20.21 -16.03 -3.47
C ILE A 138 -20.29 -14.55 -3.81
N GLU A 139 -21.30 -14.17 -4.60
CA GLU A 139 -21.43 -12.83 -5.14
C GLU A 139 -22.49 -11.97 -4.41
N ASP A 140 -23.44 -12.62 -3.71
CA ASP A 140 -24.50 -11.93 -2.99
C ASP A 140 -24.98 -12.68 -1.73
N TYR A 141 -25.93 -12.09 -1.01
CA TYR A 141 -26.48 -12.68 0.21
C TYR A 141 -27.25 -13.98 -0.03
N ASP A 142 -27.90 -14.17 -1.21
CA ASP A 142 -28.59 -15.42 -1.54
C ASP A 142 -27.58 -16.57 -1.69
N ASP A 143 -26.48 -16.32 -2.38
CA ASP A 143 -25.37 -17.26 -2.54
C ASP A 143 -24.75 -17.60 -1.17
N LEU A 144 -24.48 -16.59 -0.34
CA LEU A 144 -23.95 -16.79 1.01
C LEU A 144 -24.89 -17.63 1.88
N GLY A 145 -26.18 -17.32 1.85
CA GLY A 145 -27.18 -18.10 2.58
C GLY A 145 -27.28 -19.54 2.10
N ARG A 146 -27.22 -19.80 0.80
CA ARG A 146 -27.18 -21.16 0.23
C ARG A 146 -25.94 -21.90 0.64
N TYR A 147 -24.77 -21.28 0.56
CA TYR A 147 -23.50 -21.89 0.97
C TYR A 147 -23.56 -22.41 2.40
N TYR A 148 -24.04 -21.60 3.35
CA TYR A 148 -24.19 -22.00 4.73
C TYR A 148 -25.22 -23.12 4.93
N PHE A 149 -26.32 -23.09 4.19
CA PHE A 149 -27.36 -24.12 4.30
C PHE A 149 -26.99 -25.43 3.62
N GLU A 150 -26.42 -25.37 2.42
CA GLU A 150 -26.24 -26.54 1.54
C GLU A 150 -24.87 -27.17 1.67
N GLU A 151 -23.80 -26.35 1.84
CA GLU A 151 -22.43 -26.85 1.91
C GLU A 151 -21.96 -27.05 3.37
N LEU A 152 -22.32 -26.15 4.27
CA LEU A 152 -21.90 -26.23 5.67
C LEU A 152 -22.90 -26.93 6.60
N ASP A 153 -24.07 -27.38 6.07
CA ASP A 153 -25.14 -28.06 6.86
C ASP A 153 -25.54 -27.26 8.15
N ALA A 154 -25.46 -25.92 8.07
CA ALA A 154 -25.74 -25.07 9.23
C ALA A 154 -27.13 -25.31 9.83
N MET A 155 -28.06 -25.76 8.99
CA MET A 155 -29.41 -26.11 9.43
C MET A 155 -29.98 -27.28 8.62
N GLN A 156 -30.43 -28.33 9.30
CA GLN A 156 -31.08 -29.48 8.66
C GLN A 156 -32.53 -29.17 8.35
N VAL A 157 -32.86 -28.95 7.08
CA VAL A 157 -34.22 -28.68 6.63
C VAL A 157 -34.69 -29.79 5.68
N PRO A 158 -35.94 -30.32 5.89
CA PRO A 158 -36.52 -31.27 4.96
C PRO A 158 -36.56 -30.75 3.54
N GLU A 159 -36.22 -31.59 2.55
CA GLU A 159 -36.06 -31.21 1.13
C GLU A 159 -37.25 -30.41 0.55
N HIS A 160 -38.49 -30.81 0.95
CA HIS A 160 -39.71 -30.16 0.48
C HIS A 160 -39.90 -28.73 1.05
N LEU A 161 -39.12 -28.30 2.03
CA LEU A 161 -39.18 -26.98 2.64
C LEU A 161 -38.05 -26.03 2.13
N LYS A 162 -37.01 -26.56 1.50
CA LYS A 162 -35.89 -25.74 1.00
C LYS A 162 -36.32 -24.59 0.09
N ASN A 163 -37.32 -24.80 -0.77
CA ASN A 163 -37.86 -23.78 -1.66
C ASN A 163 -38.63 -22.64 -0.96
N TYR A 164 -38.85 -22.75 0.34
CA TYR A 164 -39.53 -21.73 1.16
C TYR A 164 -38.57 -20.97 2.09
N ILE A 165 -37.28 -21.25 1.99
CA ILE A 165 -36.25 -20.56 2.79
C ILE A 165 -35.91 -19.25 2.10
N ASP A 166 -35.84 -18.19 2.89
CA ASP A 166 -35.31 -16.90 2.49
C ASP A 166 -33.79 -16.89 2.71
N TYR A 167 -33.05 -17.41 1.70
CA TYR A 167 -31.59 -17.51 1.75
C TYR A 167 -30.93 -16.13 1.80
N GLU A 168 -31.48 -15.12 1.12
CA GLU A 168 -30.96 -13.76 1.14
C GLU A 168 -31.02 -13.15 2.54
N ALA A 169 -32.15 -13.33 3.25
CA ALA A 169 -32.27 -12.83 4.63
C ALA A 169 -31.27 -13.53 5.57
N TYR A 170 -31.10 -14.84 5.44
CA TYR A 170 -30.15 -15.58 6.24
C TYR A 170 -28.70 -15.22 5.94
N GLY A 171 -28.32 -15.10 4.67
CA GLY A 171 -26.98 -14.69 4.27
C GLY A 171 -26.64 -13.28 4.75
N ARG A 172 -27.61 -12.36 4.76
CA ARG A 172 -27.41 -11.02 5.34
C ARG A 172 -27.12 -11.08 6.85
N ASP A 173 -27.84 -11.92 7.60
CA ASP A 173 -27.59 -12.10 9.03
C ASP A 173 -26.19 -12.71 9.27
N VAL A 174 -25.79 -13.72 8.47
CA VAL A 174 -24.46 -14.31 8.51
C VAL A 174 -23.37 -13.25 8.24
N ALA A 175 -23.52 -12.47 7.19
CA ALA A 175 -22.52 -11.43 6.85
C ALA A 175 -22.38 -10.39 7.98
N MET A 176 -23.46 -10.05 8.67
CA MET A 176 -23.42 -9.15 9.83
C MET A 176 -22.70 -9.78 11.02
N ASP A 177 -22.93 -11.06 11.28
CA ASP A 177 -22.33 -11.78 12.40
C ASP A 177 -20.82 -12.01 12.21
N GLU A 178 -20.38 -12.17 10.95
CA GLU A 178 -18.98 -12.40 10.59
C GLU A 178 -18.21 -11.10 10.26
N ASN A 179 -18.88 -9.96 10.29
CA ASN A 179 -18.30 -8.71 9.79
C ASN A 179 -17.77 -8.82 8.35
N GLY A 180 -18.49 -9.62 7.52
CA GLY A 180 -18.11 -9.92 6.16
C GLY A 180 -18.63 -8.85 5.17
N SER A 181 -17.98 -8.76 4.02
CA SER A 181 -18.31 -7.83 2.95
C SER A 181 -18.15 -8.48 1.57
N PHE A 182 -18.91 -7.98 0.58
CA PHE A 182 -18.70 -8.34 -0.82
C PHE A 182 -17.69 -7.38 -1.43
N THR A 183 -16.68 -7.95 -2.06
CA THR A 183 -15.57 -7.27 -2.73
C THR A 183 -15.50 -7.71 -4.19
N ASP A 184 -14.62 -7.11 -4.97
CA ASP A 184 -14.34 -7.56 -6.33
C ASP A 184 -13.71 -8.96 -6.38
N GLN A 185 -13.20 -9.47 -5.23
CA GLN A 185 -12.65 -10.82 -5.08
C GLN A 185 -13.71 -11.88 -4.67
N GLY A 186 -14.96 -11.47 -4.41
CA GLY A 186 -16.03 -12.30 -3.87
C GLY A 186 -16.43 -11.90 -2.45
N TYR A 187 -17.03 -12.82 -1.70
CA TYR A 187 -17.34 -12.57 -0.30
C TYR A 187 -16.09 -12.76 0.58
N VAL A 188 -15.80 -11.77 1.40
CA VAL A 188 -14.66 -11.74 2.32
C VAL A 188 -15.14 -11.56 3.74
N TRP A 189 -14.53 -12.30 4.68
CA TRP A 189 -14.82 -12.16 6.09
C TRP A 189 -13.54 -12.15 6.92
N ASP A 190 -13.59 -11.49 8.07
CA ASP A 190 -12.53 -11.46 9.06
C ASP A 190 -12.55 -12.77 9.85
N THR A 191 -11.46 -13.56 9.78
CA THR A 191 -11.33 -14.84 10.45
C THR A 191 -11.25 -14.74 11.97
N GLY A 192 -11.09 -13.54 12.52
CA GLY A 192 -10.81 -13.28 13.93
C GLY A 192 -9.38 -13.59 14.34
N SER A 193 -8.48 -13.88 13.38
CA SER A 193 -7.04 -13.98 13.63
C SER A 193 -6.50 -12.64 14.13
N SER A 194 -5.52 -12.71 15.04
CA SER A 194 -4.92 -11.47 15.56
C SER A 194 -4.02 -10.84 14.52
N PHE A 195 -4.26 -9.60 14.19
CA PHE A 195 -3.34 -8.80 13.35
C PHE A 195 -2.05 -8.50 14.13
N HIS A 196 -0.89 -8.76 13.54
CA HIS A 196 0.42 -8.60 14.14
C HIS A 196 1.24 -7.52 13.43
N GLU A 197 1.83 -6.62 14.19
CA GLU A 197 2.80 -5.66 13.67
C GLU A 197 4.18 -6.32 13.54
N PHE A 198 4.52 -6.81 12.33
CA PHE A 198 5.83 -7.36 12.01
C PHE A 198 6.82 -6.26 11.61
N TYR A 199 6.32 -5.19 11.03
CA TYR A 199 7.06 -3.99 10.68
C TYR A 199 6.60 -2.84 11.59
N ASP A 200 7.55 -2.22 12.29
CA ASP A 200 7.32 -1.19 13.31
C ASP A 200 7.32 0.27 12.76
N GLY A 201 7.43 0.44 11.44
CA GLY A 201 7.52 1.76 10.81
C GLY A 201 8.93 2.36 10.82
N GLU A 202 9.91 1.67 11.40
CA GLU A 202 11.26 2.18 11.46
C GLU A 202 12.10 1.71 10.26
N ARG A 203 12.79 2.64 9.59
CA ARG A 203 13.66 2.34 8.46
C ARG A 203 14.67 1.23 8.77
N GLY A 204 15.15 1.18 10.04
CA GLY A 204 16.10 0.18 10.52
C GLY A 204 15.58 -1.25 10.48
N SER A 205 14.25 -1.43 10.48
CA SER A 205 13.58 -2.74 10.43
C SER A 205 13.33 -3.23 9.00
N ILE A 206 13.53 -2.38 7.98
CA ILE A 206 13.51 -2.80 6.59
C ILE A 206 14.82 -3.55 6.27
N PRO A 207 14.78 -4.77 5.69
CA PRO A 207 16.01 -5.46 5.27
C PRO A 207 16.85 -4.63 4.29
N ASP A 208 18.18 -4.71 4.42
CA ASP A 208 19.14 -3.87 3.68
C ASP A 208 18.94 -3.95 2.15
N GLU A 209 18.55 -5.11 1.63
CA GLU A 209 18.29 -5.37 0.21
C GLU A 209 17.14 -4.56 -0.37
N TYR A 210 16.18 -4.12 0.47
CA TYR A 210 15.03 -3.31 0.05
C TYR A 210 15.23 -1.81 0.27
N ARG A 211 16.33 -1.39 0.94
CA ARG A 211 16.63 0.02 1.21
C ARG A 211 17.24 0.69 -0.01
N VAL A 212 16.41 1.38 -0.78
CA VAL A 212 16.84 2.11 -1.99
C VAL A 212 17.56 3.43 -1.70
N MET A 213 17.42 3.94 -0.46
CA MET A 213 18.10 5.16 -0.01
C MET A 213 19.39 4.87 0.78
N SER A 214 19.88 3.62 0.77
CA SER A 214 21.11 3.22 1.50
C SER A 214 22.37 3.98 1.07
N PHE A 215 22.42 4.52 -0.15
CA PHE A 215 23.53 5.37 -0.59
C PHE A 215 23.70 6.65 0.24
N GLN A 216 22.67 7.08 0.97
CA GLN A 216 22.75 8.20 1.91
C GLN A 216 23.45 7.80 3.21
N ASP A 217 23.44 6.52 3.56
CA ASP A 217 24.08 6.01 4.79
C ASP A 217 25.61 6.15 4.74
N ASP A 218 26.18 6.17 3.54
CA ASP A 218 27.61 6.34 3.27
C ASP A 218 28.08 7.82 3.29
N LEU A 219 27.15 8.77 3.40
CA LEU A 219 27.49 10.19 3.47
C LEU A 219 28.17 10.54 4.82
N PRO A 220 29.09 11.53 4.85
CA PRO A 220 29.63 12.05 6.10
C PRO A 220 28.52 12.55 7.03
N GLU A 221 28.71 12.39 8.35
CA GLU A 221 27.71 12.80 9.36
C GLU A 221 27.33 14.30 9.26
N GLU A 222 28.23 15.13 8.78
CA GLU A 222 27.97 16.57 8.54
C GLU A 222 26.96 16.77 7.41
N GLU A 223 27.01 15.94 6.37
CA GLU A 223 26.05 15.98 5.26
C GLU A 223 24.72 15.32 5.64
N LYS A 224 24.75 14.23 6.45
CA LYS A 224 23.52 13.58 6.96
C LYS A 224 22.70 14.50 7.86
N SER A 225 23.37 15.34 8.67
CA SER A 225 22.69 16.24 9.61
C SER A 225 21.98 17.39 8.91
N GLU A 226 22.50 17.85 7.79
CA GLU A 226 21.85 18.86 6.93
C GLU A 226 20.57 18.27 6.30
N TRP A 227 20.62 17.06 5.76
CA TRP A 227 19.46 16.35 5.16
C TRP A 227 18.34 16.06 6.15
N ALA A 228 18.65 15.68 7.39
CA ALA A 228 17.65 15.29 8.39
C ALA A 228 16.99 16.49 9.09
N MET A 229 17.70 17.62 9.24
CA MET A 229 17.16 18.81 9.92
C MET A 229 16.21 19.61 9.04
N ASP A 230 16.44 19.67 7.73
CA ASP A 230 15.62 20.48 6.83
C ASP A 230 14.25 19.85 6.60
N ILE A 231 14.13 18.53 6.50
CA ILE A 231 12.85 17.82 6.37
C ILE A 231 11.93 18.07 7.57
N ALA A 232 12.46 18.05 8.79
CA ALA A 232 11.66 18.22 10.01
C ALA A 232 11.22 19.67 10.24
N PHE A 233 12.00 20.65 9.80
CA PHE A 233 11.75 22.06 10.06
C PHE A 233 10.72 22.67 9.08
N ASP A 234 10.75 22.25 7.83
CA ASP A 234 9.90 22.83 6.76
C ASP A 234 8.47 22.30 6.77
N LEU A 235 8.24 21.05 7.20
CA LEU A 235 6.90 20.48 7.38
C LEU A 235 6.06 21.27 8.40
N ASP A 236 6.66 21.65 9.53
CA ASP A 236 5.96 22.44 10.55
C ASP A 236 5.63 23.89 10.09
N GLU A 237 6.46 24.46 9.24
CA GLU A 237 6.26 25.81 8.70
C GLU A 237 5.27 25.81 7.53
N PHE A 238 5.30 24.82 6.67
CA PHE A 238 4.34 24.62 5.57
C PHE A 238 2.93 24.43 6.09
N PHE A 239 2.70 23.58 7.10
CA PHE A 239 1.38 23.37 7.70
C PHE A 239 0.87 24.62 8.42
N ARG A 240 1.74 25.45 9.03
CA ARG A 240 1.34 26.72 9.62
C ARG A 240 0.90 27.77 8.62
N GLN A 241 1.41 27.75 7.40
CA GLN A 241 1.08 28.73 6.34
C GLN A 241 -0.16 28.33 5.52
N HIS A 242 -0.55 27.05 5.53
CA HIS A 242 -1.61 26.50 4.69
C HIS A 242 -2.78 25.89 5.48
N ASP A 243 -2.87 26.13 6.80
CA ASP A 243 -4.02 25.72 7.63
C ASP A 243 -5.23 26.63 7.29
N PRO A 244 -6.28 26.09 6.63
CA PRO A 244 -7.50 26.87 6.38
C PRO A 244 -8.27 27.01 7.67
N GLN A 245 -8.38 28.25 8.17
CA GLN A 245 -9.28 28.60 9.29
C GLN A 245 -10.76 28.36 8.94
#